data_10b261253e96cd91727e5011a14ab639
#
_entry.id   10b261253e96cd91727e5011a14ab639
#
_cell.length_a   1.000
_cell.length_b   1.000
_cell.length_c   1.000
_cell.angle_alpha   90.00
_cell.angle_beta   90.00
_cell.angle_gamma   90.00
#
_symmetry.space_group_name_H-M   'P 1'
#
loop_
_entity.id
_entity.type
_entity.pdbx_description
1 polymer ?
#
loop_
_entity_poly.entity_id
_entity_poly.type
_entity_poly.pdbx_seq_one_letter_code
_entity_poly.pdbx_strand_id
1 'polypeptide(L)'
;MLKKITIAFAFLFILNSCAVQQKIGSENDWYAYIKTSTEKLEPAKVYEFSGGIIRMHGENIGYLMSKKSYSNFELTLDYRWNMDEQYKGKGKKNSGVMYNIPTDSPDKVWPKGIQFQIKENTTGDFVFLDQVTAIVNGKQVEAGASVTSPKFLDNEKPYGEWNSIVIRSFNGNITQYLNGKLVNEATEATSLEGRISLNYEGSAIDFKNIKIRTISK
;
A
#
# COMPACT_ATOMS: atom_id res chain seq x y z
N MET A 1 -27.52 19.06 -63.00
CA MET A 1 -26.52 19.47 -62.00
C MET A 1 -26.60 18.55 -60.79
N LEU A 2 -25.75 17.51 -60.71
CA LEU A 2 -25.68 16.62 -59.56
C LEU A 2 -24.70 17.20 -58.53
N LYS A 3 -25.24 17.50 -57.30
CA LYS A 3 -24.39 17.89 -56.18
C LYS A 3 -23.70 16.66 -55.59
N LYS A 4 -22.36 16.62 -55.64
CA LYS A 4 -21.56 15.62 -54.96
C LYS A 4 -21.57 15.93 -53.45
N ILE A 5 -22.10 14.99 -52.66
CA ILE A 5 -22.02 15.05 -51.20
C ILE A 5 -20.74 14.32 -50.79
N THR A 6 -19.77 15.05 -50.26
CA THR A 6 -18.53 14.49 -49.69
C THR A 6 -18.78 14.18 -48.23
N ILE A 7 -18.88 12.89 -47.88
CA ILE A 7 -18.98 12.42 -46.50
C ILE A 7 -17.56 12.34 -45.97
N ALA A 8 -17.22 13.23 -45.03
CA ALA A 8 -15.96 13.15 -44.28
C ALA A 8 -16.12 12.12 -43.15
N PHE A 9 -15.42 11.02 -43.25
CA PHE A 9 -15.30 10.07 -42.14
C PHE A 9 -14.29 10.64 -41.14
N ALA A 10 -14.77 11.12 -39.98
CA ALA A 10 -13.92 11.43 -38.85
C ALA A 10 -13.49 10.14 -38.17
N PHE A 11 -12.24 9.74 -38.35
CA PHE A 11 -11.63 8.66 -37.58
C PHE A 11 -11.41 9.16 -36.14
N LEU A 12 -12.26 8.71 -35.22
CA LEU A 12 -12.06 8.90 -33.79
C LEU A 12 -10.94 7.97 -33.32
N PHE A 13 -9.71 8.49 -33.21
CA PHE A 13 -8.64 7.76 -32.55
C PHE A 13 -8.93 7.69 -31.07
N ILE A 14 -9.47 6.57 -30.59
CA ILE A 14 -9.53 6.25 -29.17
C ILE A 14 -8.11 5.92 -28.74
N LEU A 15 -7.41 6.91 -28.18
CA LEU A 15 -6.14 6.69 -27.49
C LEU A 15 -6.44 5.90 -26.20
N ASN A 16 -6.39 4.57 -26.28
CA ASN A 16 -6.30 3.73 -25.11
C ASN A 16 -4.96 4.00 -24.46
N SER A 17 -4.93 4.90 -23.47
CA SER A 17 -3.79 5.05 -22.56
C SER A 17 -3.64 3.75 -21.78
N CYS A 18 -2.81 2.84 -22.26
CA CYS A 18 -2.36 1.69 -21.48
C CYS A 18 -1.56 2.23 -20.30
N ALA A 19 -2.19 2.31 -19.14
CA ALA A 19 -1.48 2.64 -17.90
C ALA A 19 -0.38 1.59 -17.67
N VAL A 20 0.88 2.02 -17.77
CA VAL A 20 2.03 1.12 -17.59
C VAL A 20 2.07 0.67 -16.14
N GLN A 21 1.92 -0.64 -15.93
CA GLN A 21 2.09 -1.24 -14.61
C GLN A 21 3.59 -1.38 -14.31
N GLN A 22 4.06 -0.75 -13.24
CA GLN A 22 5.44 -0.84 -12.77
C GLN A 22 5.53 -1.88 -11.66
N LYS A 23 6.47 -2.82 -11.76
CA LYS A 23 6.87 -3.70 -10.65
C LYS A 23 7.84 -2.95 -9.75
N ILE A 24 7.62 -2.98 -8.43
CA ILE A 24 8.44 -2.34 -7.40
C ILE A 24 8.84 -3.34 -6.33
N GLY A 25 9.55 -4.40 -6.71
CA GLY A 25 9.90 -5.51 -5.82
C GLY A 25 11.40 -5.77 -5.69
N SER A 26 12.25 -4.91 -6.29
CA SER A 26 13.70 -5.01 -6.14
C SER A 26 14.18 -4.16 -4.97
N GLU A 27 15.31 -4.53 -4.37
CA GLU A 27 15.93 -3.74 -3.30
C GLU A 27 16.17 -2.28 -3.68
N ASN A 28 16.46 -2.03 -4.97
CA ASN A 28 16.72 -0.69 -5.49
C ASN A 28 15.49 0.23 -5.48
N ASP A 29 14.28 -0.30 -5.37
CA ASP A 29 13.04 0.48 -5.30
C ASP A 29 12.82 1.10 -3.91
N TRP A 30 13.52 0.61 -2.89
CA TRP A 30 13.29 0.91 -1.49
C TRP A 30 14.52 1.50 -0.78
N TYR A 31 14.28 2.12 0.37
CA TYR A 31 15.23 2.24 1.46
C TYR A 31 14.62 1.66 2.74
N ALA A 32 15.46 1.23 3.67
CA ALA A 32 15.00 0.72 4.94
C ALA A 32 15.16 1.77 6.05
N TYR A 33 14.22 1.75 6.99
CA TYR A 33 14.31 2.46 8.26
C TYR A 33 14.00 1.47 9.38
N ILE A 34 14.80 1.51 10.43
CA ILE A 34 14.53 0.76 11.68
C ILE A 34 14.51 1.74 12.84
N LYS A 35 13.66 1.46 13.85
CA LYS A 35 13.41 2.34 14.99
C LYS A 35 14.69 2.76 15.75
N THR A 36 15.69 1.90 15.78
CA THR A 36 16.96 2.10 16.48
C THR A 36 18.01 2.82 15.65
N SER A 37 17.77 3.08 14.36
CA SER A 37 18.69 3.79 13.46
C SER A 37 18.31 5.25 13.33
N THR A 38 19.32 6.09 13.21
CA THR A 38 19.17 7.52 12.85
C THR A 38 19.31 7.76 11.35
N GLU A 39 19.65 6.74 10.58
CA GLU A 39 19.96 6.81 9.15
C GLU A 39 19.09 5.86 8.34
N LYS A 40 18.93 6.17 7.05
CA LYS A 40 18.35 5.27 6.06
C LYS A 40 19.35 4.15 5.78
N LEU A 41 18.86 2.94 5.75
CA LEU A 41 19.68 1.75 5.57
C LEU A 41 19.43 1.14 4.17
N GLU A 42 20.44 0.43 3.67
CA GLU A 42 20.29 -0.41 2.50
C GLU A 42 19.34 -1.57 2.81
N PRO A 43 18.29 -1.80 1.99
CA PRO A 43 17.26 -2.77 2.29
C PRO A 43 17.77 -4.19 2.54
N ALA A 44 18.71 -4.67 1.72
CA ALA A 44 19.26 -6.02 1.83
C ALA A 44 20.14 -6.25 3.07
N LYS A 45 20.54 -5.18 3.78
CA LYS A 45 21.22 -5.30 5.08
C LYS A 45 20.26 -5.52 6.25
N VAL A 46 18.96 -5.28 6.02
CA VAL A 46 17.93 -5.35 7.06
C VAL A 46 16.98 -6.50 6.81
N TYR A 47 16.58 -6.71 5.55
CA TYR A 47 15.59 -7.70 5.15
C TYR A 47 16.10 -8.54 3.96
N GLU A 48 15.52 -9.71 3.78
CA GLU A 48 15.90 -10.64 2.73
C GLU A 48 15.13 -10.38 1.44
N PHE A 49 15.86 -10.34 0.31
CA PHE A 49 15.31 -10.25 -1.04
C PHE A 49 15.73 -11.50 -1.83
N SER A 50 14.81 -12.45 -1.99
CA SER A 50 15.11 -13.71 -2.64
C SER A 50 13.92 -14.26 -3.43
N GLY A 51 14.15 -14.73 -4.65
CA GLY A 51 13.12 -15.36 -5.48
C GLY A 51 11.90 -14.46 -5.77
N GLY A 52 12.06 -13.14 -5.78
CA GLY A 52 10.96 -12.17 -5.96
C GLY A 52 10.09 -12.01 -4.71
N ILE A 53 10.53 -12.50 -3.58
CA ILE A 53 9.93 -12.33 -2.26
C ILE A 53 10.79 -11.36 -1.45
N ILE A 54 10.14 -10.43 -0.78
CA ILE A 54 10.72 -9.60 0.28
C ILE A 54 10.30 -10.23 1.60
N ARG A 55 11.27 -10.70 2.39
CA ARG A 55 11.02 -11.28 3.71
C ARG A 55 11.49 -10.32 4.78
N MET A 56 10.55 -9.89 5.59
CA MET A 56 10.82 -9.00 6.71
C MET A 56 10.76 -9.81 8.02
N HIS A 57 11.88 -9.83 8.73
CA HIS A 57 12.05 -10.59 9.98
C HIS A 57 13.10 -9.92 10.87
N GLY A 58 13.32 -10.46 12.06
CA GLY A 58 14.30 -9.96 13.01
C GLY A 58 13.68 -9.30 14.24
N GLU A 59 14.46 -8.55 14.99
CA GLU A 59 14.02 -7.95 16.26
C GLU A 59 13.64 -6.46 16.12
N ASN A 60 14.08 -5.81 15.06
CA ASN A 60 13.94 -4.36 14.90
C ASN A 60 12.66 -3.99 14.18
N ILE A 61 11.81 -3.19 14.83
CA ILE A 61 10.65 -2.55 14.19
C ILE A 61 11.11 -1.52 13.18
N GLY A 62 10.45 -1.49 12.02
CA GLY A 62 10.78 -0.56 10.95
C GLY A 62 9.94 -0.74 9.70
N TYR A 63 10.44 -0.32 8.57
CA TYR A 63 9.78 -0.46 7.27
C TYR A 63 10.76 -0.45 6.11
N LEU A 64 10.26 -0.90 4.96
CA LEU A 64 10.78 -0.54 3.64
C LEU A 64 9.93 0.60 3.08
N MET A 65 10.57 1.70 2.69
CA MET A 65 9.90 2.87 2.10
C MET A 65 10.28 3.00 0.63
N SER A 66 9.32 3.18 -0.26
CA SER A 66 9.58 3.42 -1.67
C SER A 66 10.39 4.71 -1.86
N LYS A 67 11.41 4.66 -2.74
CA LYS A 67 12.18 5.85 -3.12
C LYS A 67 11.34 6.83 -3.94
N LYS A 68 10.36 6.31 -4.70
CA LYS A 68 9.43 7.11 -5.51
C LYS A 68 8.16 7.44 -4.74
N SER A 69 7.55 8.55 -5.13
CA SER A 69 6.23 9.00 -4.73
C SER A 69 5.21 8.69 -5.82
N TYR A 70 3.95 8.50 -5.45
CA TYR A 70 2.87 8.13 -6.34
C TYR A 70 1.61 8.94 -6.02
N SER A 71 0.86 9.28 -7.06
CA SER A 71 -0.46 9.89 -6.96
C SER A 71 -1.43 9.19 -7.90
N ASN A 72 -2.71 9.13 -7.54
CA ASN A 72 -3.74 8.51 -8.37
C ASN A 72 -3.32 7.13 -8.90
N PHE A 73 -3.20 6.17 -7.99
CA PHE A 73 -2.61 4.86 -8.28
C PHE A 73 -3.52 3.69 -7.86
N GLU A 74 -3.25 2.55 -8.46
CA GLU A 74 -3.61 1.23 -7.96
C GLU A 74 -2.33 0.49 -7.58
N LEU A 75 -2.22 0.12 -6.31
CA LEU A 75 -1.18 -0.73 -5.76
C LEU A 75 -1.73 -2.14 -5.59
N THR A 76 -1.02 -3.13 -6.08
CA THR A 76 -1.33 -4.55 -5.86
C THR A 76 -0.12 -5.24 -5.24
N LEU A 77 -0.35 -6.13 -4.30
CA LEU A 77 0.70 -6.96 -3.71
C LEU A 77 0.08 -8.20 -3.06
N ASP A 78 0.92 -9.20 -2.83
CA ASP A 78 0.58 -10.34 -2.00
C ASP A 78 1.41 -10.32 -0.72
N TYR A 79 0.82 -10.74 0.39
CA TYR A 79 1.53 -10.97 1.65
C TYR A 79 1.14 -12.33 2.26
N ARG A 80 2.00 -12.84 3.12
CA ARG A 80 1.68 -13.94 4.05
C ARG A 80 2.48 -13.78 5.34
N TRP A 81 1.93 -14.23 6.44
CA TRP A 81 2.70 -14.45 7.64
C TRP A 81 3.65 -15.63 7.42
N ASN A 82 4.94 -15.40 7.64
CA ASN A 82 5.93 -16.47 7.50
C ASN A 82 5.87 -17.36 8.75
N MET A 83 5.63 -18.65 8.52
CA MET A 83 5.47 -19.63 9.59
C MET A 83 6.73 -20.47 9.84
N ASP A 84 7.83 -20.19 9.11
CA ASP A 84 9.09 -20.88 9.29
C ASP A 84 9.70 -20.52 10.66
N GLU A 85 9.99 -21.53 11.46
CA GLU A 85 10.49 -21.37 12.83
C GLU A 85 11.80 -20.57 12.90
N GLN A 86 12.65 -20.63 11.86
CA GLN A 86 13.91 -19.87 11.82
C GLN A 86 13.69 -18.34 11.76
N TYR A 87 12.51 -17.88 11.26
CA TYR A 87 12.16 -16.49 11.16
C TYR A 87 11.15 -16.04 12.21
N LYS A 88 10.74 -16.96 13.10
CA LYS A 88 9.69 -16.69 14.09
C LYS A 88 10.08 -15.54 15.01
N GLY A 89 9.43 -14.42 14.81
CA GLY A 89 9.57 -13.26 15.68
C GLY A 89 8.87 -13.48 17.02
N LYS A 90 9.25 -12.70 18.03
CA LYS A 90 8.63 -12.71 19.37
C LYS A 90 7.39 -11.80 19.45
N GLY A 91 7.13 -11.03 18.40
CA GLY A 91 6.05 -10.05 18.35
C GLY A 91 4.67 -10.64 18.04
N LYS A 92 3.64 -9.88 18.35
CA LYS A 92 2.29 -10.15 17.84
C LYS A 92 2.26 -9.91 16.35
N LYS A 93 1.44 -10.67 15.62
CA LYS A 93 1.23 -10.48 14.19
C LYS A 93 0.65 -9.09 13.94
N ASN A 94 1.53 -8.18 13.57
CA ASN A 94 1.24 -6.79 13.27
C ASN A 94 2.20 -6.29 12.19
N SER A 95 1.63 -5.69 11.16
CA SER A 95 2.29 -5.15 9.98
C SER A 95 1.30 -4.21 9.28
N GLY A 96 1.67 -3.69 8.13
CA GLY A 96 0.78 -2.90 7.29
C GLY A 96 1.44 -2.44 6.01
N VAL A 97 0.61 -2.00 5.09
CA VAL A 97 1.03 -1.28 3.89
C VAL A 97 0.58 0.17 4.06
N MET A 98 1.53 1.07 4.27
CA MET A 98 1.22 2.50 4.29
C MET A 98 1.36 3.09 2.89
N TYR A 99 0.59 4.15 2.64
CA TYR A 99 0.58 4.86 1.37
C TYR A 99 0.20 6.33 1.57
N ASN A 100 0.35 7.12 0.51
CA ASN A 100 0.18 8.57 0.55
C ASN A 100 1.03 9.22 1.65
N ILE A 101 2.26 8.73 1.85
CA ILE A 101 3.21 9.27 2.84
C ILE A 101 3.90 10.48 2.20
N PRO A 102 3.67 11.72 2.67
CA PRO A 102 4.31 12.90 2.09
C PRO A 102 5.83 12.77 2.03
N THR A 103 6.46 13.28 0.98
CA THR A 103 7.90 13.15 0.75
C THR A 103 8.74 13.91 1.77
N ASP A 104 8.19 14.94 2.38
CA ASP A 104 8.77 15.76 3.45
C ASP A 104 8.50 15.19 4.86
N SER A 105 7.70 14.12 4.97
CA SER A 105 7.48 13.46 6.25
C SER A 105 8.79 12.87 6.78
N PRO A 106 9.18 13.18 8.04
CA PRO A 106 10.38 12.62 8.64
C PRO A 106 10.25 11.10 8.82
N ASP A 107 11.38 10.40 8.74
CA ASP A 107 11.42 8.98 9.04
C ASP A 107 11.14 8.74 10.53
N LYS A 108 10.07 8.00 10.81
CA LYS A 108 9.64 7.53 12.14
C LYS A 108 8.81 6.26 11.94
N VAL A 109 8.66 5.43 12.96
CA VAL A 109 8.01 4.11 12.84
C VAL A 109 6.64 4.17 12.17
N TRP A 110 5.86 5.21 12.47
CA TRP A 110 4.57 5.48 11.84
C TRP A 110 4.56 6.92 11.32
N PRO A 111 5.05 7.17 10.08
CA PRO A 111 5.01 8.50 9.48
C PRO A 111 3.58 8.93 9.15
N LYS A 112 3.40 10.20 8.78
CA LYS A 112 2.12 10.70 8.28
C LYS A 112 1.68 9.88 7.06
N GLY A 113 0.40 9.51 6.99
CA GLY A 113 -0.15 8.76 5.88
C GLY A 113 -1.33 7.89 6.26
N ILE A 114 -1.66 6.95 5.39
CA ILE A 114 -2.79 6.03 5.55
C ILE A 114 -2.24 4.60 5.48
N GLN A 115 -2.71 3.72 6.36
CA GLN A 115 -2.28 2.32 6.38
C GLN A 115 -3.44 1.39 6.10
N PHE A 116 -3.22 0.44 5.20
CA PHE A 116 -3.93 -0.82 5.15
C PHE A 116 -3.35 -1.70 6.27
N GLN A 117 -4.11 -1.91 7.32
CA GLN A 117 -3.66 -2.71 8.46
C GLN A 117 -3.53 -4.18 8.09
N ILE A 118 -2.41 -4.81 8.46
CA ILE A 118 -2.19 -6.26 8.42
C ILE A 118 -1.91 -6.71 9.84
N LYS A 119 -2.97 -7.07 10.55
CA LYS A 119 -2.87 -7.44 11.96
C LYS A 119 -3.94 -8.46 12.30
N GLU A 120 -3.62 -9.37 13.20
CA GLU A 120 -4.56 -10.38 13.67
C GLU A 120 -5.92 -9.77 14.01
N ASN A 121 -7.00 -10.28 13.41
CA ASN A 121 -8.40 -9.86 13.52
C ASN A 121 -8.74 -8.47 12.92
N THR A 122 -7.77 -7.67 12.52
CA THR A 122 -8.00 -6.29 12.03
C THR A 122 -7.38 -6.02 10.66
N THR A 123 -6.99 -7.08 9.94
CA THR A 123 -6.49 -6.96 8.57
C THR A 123 -7.55 -6.37 7.64
N GLY A 124 -7.23 -5.24 7.00
CA GLY A 124 -8.17 -4.47 6.16
C GLY A 124 -8.75 -3.22 6.83
N ASP A 125 -8.50 -3.00 8.12
CA ASP A 125 -8.82 -1.73 8.76
C ASP A 125 -8.02 -0.59 8.13
N PHE A 126 -8.58 0.62 8.11
CA PHE A 126 -7.81 1.84 7.90
C PHE A 126 -7.13 2.25 9.21
N VAL A 127 -5.87 2.71 9.12
CA VAL A 127 -5.24 3.51 10.17
C VAL A 127 -4.79 4.82 9.55
N PHE A 128 -5.35 5.92 10.03
CA PHE A 128 -5.00 7.28 9.64
C PHE A 128 -3.98 7.81 10.64
N LEU A 129 -2.84 8.26 10.15
CA LEU A 129 -1.70 8.63 10.99
C LEU A 129 -1.35 10.10 10.82
N ASP A 130 -0.98 10.73 11.94
CA ASP A 130 -0.44 12.08 12.00
C ASP A 130 -1.37 13.12 11.35
N GLN A 131 -2.57 13.25 11.93
CA GLN A 131 -3.60 14.23 11.56
C GLN A 131 -4.24 14.01 10.16
N VAL A 132 -4.03 12.87 9.51
CA VAL A 132 -4.76 12.53 8.29
C VAL A 132 -6.21 12.24 8.65
N THR A 133 -7.14 12.81 7.87
CA THR A 133 -8.58 12.62 8.01
C THR A 133 -9.19 12.06 6.72
N ALA A 134 -10.40 11.51 6.83
CA ALA A 134 -11.20 11.03 5.71
C ALA A 134 -12.66 10.84 6.16
N ILE A 135 -13.55 10.55 5.22
CA ILE A 135 -14.88 10.05 5.53
C ILE A 135 -14.88 8.54 5.23
N VAL A 136 -15.12 7.70 6.24
CA VAL A 136 -15.19 6.25 6.10
C VAL A 136 -16.61 5.79 6.42
N ASN A 137 -17.26 5.08 5.50
CA ASN A 137 -18.65 4.62 5.65
C ASN A 137 -19.61 5.77 6.06
N GLY A 138 -19.43 6.96 5.47
CA GLY A 138 -20.24 8.14 5.76
C GLY A 138 -19.97 8.82 7.11
N LYS A 139 -18.94 8.40 7.84
CA LYS A 139 -18.54 8.99 9.13
C LYS A 139 -17.20 9.70 9.01
N GLN A 140 -17.14 10.93 9.52
CA GLN A 140 -15.88 11.67 9.60
C GLN A 140 -14.91 10.95 10.54
N VAL A 141 -13.70 10.72 10.06
CA VAL A 141 -12.57 10.29 10.89
C VAL A 141 -11.90 11.56 11.41
N GLU A 142 -11.91 11.73 12.71
CA GLU A 142 -11.31 12.89 13.37
C GLU A 142 -9.78 12.87 13.27
N ALA A 143 -9.19 14.07 13.26
CA ALA A 143 -7.75 14.20 13.26
C ALA A 143 -7.12 13.67 14.57
N GLY A 144 -6.04 12.91 14.46
CA GLY A 144 -5.34 12.36 15.61
C GLY A 144 -3.97 11.81 15.26
N ALA A 145 -3.22 11.40 16.27
CA ALA A 145 -1.90 10.80 16.06
C ALA A 145 -2.00 9.43 15.37
N SER A 146 -3.02 8.65 15.74
CA SER A 146 -3.34 7.36 15.10
C SER A 146 -4.82 7.05 15.33
N VAL A 147 -5.60 7.04 14.27
CA VAL A 147 -7.06 6.78 14.33
C VAL A 147 -7.39 5.61 13.44
N THR A 148 -8.03 4.59 14.01
CA THR A 148 -8.43 3.38 13.28
C THR A 148 -9.90 3.45 12.88
N SER A 149 -10.19 3.05 11.64
CA SER A 149 -11.56 2.83 11.18
C SER A 149 -11.71 1.37 10.71
N PRO A 150 -12.61 0.59 11.33
CA PRO A 150 -12.69 -0.85 11.09
C PRO A 150 -13.17 -1.18 9.69
N LYS A 151 -12.69 -2.29 9.15
CA LYS A 151 -13.22 -2.91 7.95
C LYS A 151 -14.68 -3.33 8.14
N PHE A 152 -15.43 -3.37 7.06
CA PHE A 152 -16.81 -3.86 7.09
C PHE A 152 -16.95 -5.34 6.67
N LEU A 153 -15.88 -5.94 6.16
CA LEU A 153 -15.85 -7.34 5.74
C LEU A 153 -14.51 -7.99 6.14
N ASP A 154 -14.58 -9.15 6.76
CA ASP A 154 -13.39 -9.99 6.99
C ASP A 154 -13.21 -10.97 5.82
N ASN A 155 -12.01 -11.01 5.24
CA ASN A 155 -11.70 -11.88 4.12
C ASN A 155 -10.23 -12.33 4.12
N GLU A 156 -9.57 -12.31 5.28
CA GLU A 156 -8.20 -12.81 5.42
C GLU A 156 -8.19 -14.33 5.37
N LYS A 157 -7.22 -14.89 4.66
CA LYS A 157 -6.97 -16.33 4.63
C LYS A 157 -6.18 -16.76 5.87
N PRO A 158 -6.20 -18.05 6.22
CA PRO A 158 -5.43 -18.59 7.33
C PRO A 158 -3.92 -18.25 7.28
N TYR A 159 -3.29 -18.28 8.43
CA TYR A 159 -1.86 -18.02 8.56
C TYR A 159 -1.01 -18.93 7.68
N GLY A 160 0.02 -18.38 7.05
CA GLY A 160 0.88 -19.07 6.10
C GLY A 160 0.37 -19.07 4.67
N GLU A 161 -0.90 -18.75 4.43
CA GLU A 161 -1.47 -18.61 3.09
C GLU A 161 -1.22 -17.21 2.51
N TRP A 162 -1.05 -17.16 1.19
CA TRP A 162 -0.92 -15.91 0.48
C TRP A 162 -2.25 -15.17 0.38
N ASN A 163 -2.26 -13.93 0.85
CA ASN A 163 -3.34 -12.97 0.73
C ASN A 163 -2.98 -11.93 -0.33
N SER A 164 -3.96 -11.51 -1.12
CA SER A 164 -3.79 -10.47 -2.13
C SER A 164 -4.45 -9.17 -1.67
N ILE A 165 -3.72 -8.07 -1.74
CA ILE A 165 -4.20 -6.73 -1.44
C ILE A 165 -4.27 -5.91 -2.73
N VAL A 166 -5.35 -5.14 -2.89
CA VAL A 166 -5.43 -4.06 -3.88
C VAL A 166 -5.85 -2.78 -3.15
N ILE A 167 -5.07 -1.73 -3.35
CA ILE A 167 -5.36 -0.38 -2.84
C ILE A 167 -5.49 0.55 -4.04
N ARG A 168 -6.63 1.22 -4.17
CA ARG A 168 -6.83 2.30 -5.14
C ARG A 168 -6.94 3.61 -4.39
N SER A 169 -6.12 4.58 -4.77
CA SER A 169 -6.15 5.94 -4.25
C SER A 169 -6.30 6.89 -5.43
N PHE A 170 -7.42 7.64 -5.48
CA PHE A 170 -7.74 8.54 -6.57
C PHE A 170 -8.47 9.77 -6.06
N ASN A 171 -7.83 10.95 -6.14
CA ASN A 171 -8.42 12.23 -5.73
C ASN A 171 -9.14 12.17 -4.38
N GLY A 172 -8.50 11.59 -3.35
CA GLY A 172 -9.06 11.45 -2.01
C GLY A 172 -10.08 10.33 -1.83
N ASN A 173 -10.44 9.61 -2.90
CA ASN A 173 -11.24 8.40 -2.80
C ASN A 173 -10.32 7.20 -2.71
N ILE A 174 -10.55 6.34 -1.73
CA ILE A 174 -9.71 5.18 -1.45
C ILE A 174 -10.60 3.95 -1.35
N THR A 175 -10.20 2.87 -2.01
CA THR A 175 -10.82 1.55 -1.82
C THR A 175 -9.75 0.52 -1.51
N GLN A 176 -10.03 -0.33 -0.53
CA GLN A 176 -9.17 -1.42 -0.07
C GLN A 176 -9.83 -2.77 -0.32
N TYR A 177 -9.13 -3.64 -1.04
CA TYR A 177 -9.59 -4.99 -1.32
C TYR A 177 -8.65 -6.00 -0.69
N LEU A 178 -9.21 -7.07 -0.15
CA LEU A 178 -8.51 -8.24 0.35
C LEU A 178 -9.06 -9.49 -0.33
N ASN A 179 -8.19 -10.25 -0.98
CA ASN A 179 -8.56 -11.46 -1.72
C ASN A 179 -9.74 -11.25 -2.68
N GLY A 180 -9.70 -10.13 -3.42
CA GLY A 180 -10.69 -9.78 -4.44
C GLY A 180 -12.00 -9.19 -3.93
N LYS A 181 -12.20 -9.07 -2.61
CA LYS A 181 -13.39 -8.44 -2.02
C LYS A 181 -13.07 -7.06 -1.46
N LEU A 182 -13.95 -6.09 -1.68
CA LEU A 182 -13.90 -4.79 -1.03
C LEU A 182 -14.07 -4.99 0.48
N VAL A 183 -13.11 -4.51 1.26
CA VAL A 183 -13.13 -4.65 2.73
C VAL A 183 -13.24 -3.31 3.43
N ASN A 184 -12.87 -2.22 2.75
CA ASN A 184 -13.00 -0.88 3.28
C ASN A 184 -12.96 0.18 2.18
N GLU A 185 -13.59 1.34 2.42
CA GLU A 185 -13.56 2.48 1.50
C GLU A 185 -13.61 3.80 2.25
N ALA A 186 -12.99 4.82 1.66
CA ALA A 186 -12.97 6.17 2.20
C ALA A 186 -13.10 7.20 1.09
N THR A 187 -13.63 8.36 1.44
CA THR A 187 -13.67 9.57 0.60
C THR A 187 -13.06 10.75 1.34
N GLU A 188 -12.77 11.81 0.62
CA GLU A 188 -12.24 13.07 1.18
C GLU A 188 -10.97 12.88 2.04
N ALA A 189 -10.15 11.88 1.71
CA ALA A 189 -8.88 11.70 2.39
C ALA A 189 -7.97 12.92 2.18
N THR A 190 -7.39 13.44 3.26
CA THR A 190 -6.56 14.65 3.22
C THR A 190 -5.11 14.39 2.81
N SER A 191 -4.66 13.12 2.76
CA SER A 191 -3.37 12.74 2.19
C SER A 191 -3.60 12.07 0.83
N LEU A 192 -3.17 12.75 -0.26
CA LEU A 192 -3.58 12.41 -1.62
C LEU A 192 -2.50 11.70 -2.42
N GLU A 193 -1.23 11.92 -2.06
CA GLU A 193 -0.06 11.41 -2.77
C GLU A 193 1.10 11.17 -1.81
N GLY A 194 2.08 10.42 -2.23
CA GLY A 194 3.27 10.20 -1.44
C GLY A 194 3.92 8.85 -1.70
N ARG A 195 4.81 8.49 -0.80
CA ARG A 195 5.53 7.22 -0.81
C ARG A 195 4.65 6.09 -0.26
N ILE A 196 5.10 4.87 -0.50
CA ILE A 196 4.49 3.63 0.00
C ILE A 196 5.49 2.98 0.95
N SER A 197 5.02 2.37 2.06
CA SER A 197 5.87 1.54 2.90
C SER A 197 5.27 0.17 3.18
N LEU A 198 6.15 -0.80 3.37
CA LEU A 198 5.86 -2.11 3.93
C LEU A 198 6.37 -2.11 5.35
N ASN A 199 5.49 -2.29 6.33
CA ASN A 199 5.86 -2.17 7.73
C ASN A 199 6.25 -3.52 8.32
N TYR A 200 7.19 -3.51 9.26
CA TYR A 200 7.58 -4.65 10.07
C TYR A 200 7.47 -4.30 11.56
N GLU A 201 6.67 -5.08 12.28
CA GLU A 201 6.35 -4.81 13.68
C GLU A 201 6.58 -6.04 14.59
N GLY A 202 7.53 -6.93 14.19
CA GLY A 202 8.05 -7.98 15.06
C GLY A 202 7.59 -9.41 14.76
N SER A 203 6.71 -9.63 13.78
CA SER A 203 6.39 -10.99 13.27
C SER A 203 6.81 -11.14 11.82
N ALA A 204 7.47 -12.24 11.50
CA ALA A 204 7.97 -12.47 10.14
C ALA A 204 6.83 -12.47 9.10
N ILE A 205 7.01 -11.66 8.08
CA ILE A 205 6.04 -11.46 7.00
C ILE A 205 6.76 -11.44 5.65
N ASP A 206 6.18 -12.12 4.68
CA ASP A 206 6.65 -12.14 3.31
C ASP A 206 5.74 -11.30 2.43
N PHE A 207 6.34 -10.52 1.51
CA PHE A 207 5.67 -9.77 0.46
C PHE A 207 6.17 -10.17 -0.91
N LYS A 208 5.29 -10.19 -1.92
CA LYS A 208 5.65 -10.43 -3.33
C LYS A 208 4.69 -9.75 -4.30
N ASN A 209 4.97 -9.86 -5.59
CA ASN A 209 4.11 -9.37 -6.67
C ASN A 209 3.70 -7.90 -6.54
N ILE A 210 4.57 -7.09 -5.94
CA ILE A 210 4.30 -5.67 -5.68
C ILE A 210 4.33 -4.92 -6.99
N LYS A 211 3.21 -4.34 -7.37
CA LYS A 211 3.04 -3.59 -8.62
C LYS A 211 2.21 -2.35 -8.38
N ILE A 212 2.53 -1.31 -9.10
CA ILE A 212 1.80 -0.05 -9.05
C ILE A 212 1.52 0.43 -10.48
N ARG A 213 0.35 1.00 -10.70
CA ARG A 213 0.01 1.68 -11.93
C ARG A 213 -0.71 2.99 -11.63
N THR A 214 -0.46 4.00 -12.42
CA THR A 214 -1.26 5.24 -12.39
C THR A 214 -2.66 4.94 -12.93
N ILE A 215 -3.67 5.50 -12.30
CA ILE A 215 -5.07 5.42 -12.74
C ILE A 215 -5.57 6.82 -13.12
N SER A 216 -6.42 6.87 -14.11
CA SER A 216 -7.17 8.07 -14.55
C SER A 216 -8.67 7.78 -14.43
N LYS A 217 -9.46 8.84 -14.46
CA LYS A 217 -10.93 8.71 -14.55
C LYS A 217 -11.32 7.87 -15.76
#